data_69cd82a0360ecc6b328adcb6dd942cb7
#
_entry.id   69cd82a0360ecc6b328adcb6dd942cb7
#
_cell.length_a   1.000
_cell.length_b   1.000
_cell.length_c   1.000
_cell.angle_alpha   90.00
_cell.angle_beta   90.00
_cell.angle_gamma   90.00
#
_symmetry.space_group_name_H-M   'P 1'
#
loop_
_entity.id
_entity.type
_entity.pdbx_description
1 polymer ?
#
loop_
_entity_poly.entity_id
_entity_poly.type
_entity_poly.pdbx_seq_one_letter_code
_entity_poly.pdbx_strand_id
1 'polypeptide(L)'
;MTDVKHPSDLGIDVSEGSPQQLYRWLLASVLFGRPVQQSVAAETYQVLVDHGLTSPARFAEHDHEGLRRLLDEAGYARIDHVMSDELHEVMGRIDSDWGSVNHLVRSSADRAELTRRLTDLKGVGPKTAEIFRRELPVALYGTA
;
A
#
# COMPACT_ATOMS: atom_id res chain seq x y z
N MET A 1 23.73 -6.54 0.49
CA MET A 1 22.29 -6.76 0.63
C MET A 1 21.58 -5.41 0.67
N THR A 2 20.60 -5.25 -0.16
CA THR A 2 19.89 -3.98 -0.28
C THR A 2 18.69 -3.98 0.65
N ASP A 3 18.68 -3.07 1.63
CA ASP A 3 17.52 -2.83 2.47
C ASP A 3 16.62 -1.82 1.79
N VAL A 4 15.38 -2.19 1.54
CA VAL A 4 14.38 -1.28 1.03
C VAL A 4 13.68 -0.67 2.23
N LYS A 5 13.98 0.58 2.55
CA LYS A 5 13.46 1.26 3.74
C LYS A 5 12.70 2.53 3.44
N HIS A 6 12.90 3.08 2.24
CA HIS A 6 12.37 4.39 1.88
C HIS A 6 11.72 4.35 0.51
N PRO A 7 10.75 5.24 0.24
CA PRO A 7 10.10 5.30 -1.07
C PRO A 7 11.07 5.42 -2.23
N SER A 8 12.15 6.20 -2.06
CA SER A 8 13.16 6.40 -3.11
C SER A 8 13.82 5.11 -3.57
N ASP A 9 13.87 4.09 -2.72
CA ASP A 9 14.44 2.79 -3.08
C ASP A 9 13.61 2.09 -4.16
N LEU A 10 12.36 2.49 -4.33
CA LEU A 10 11.43 1.95 -5.34
C LEU A 10 11.10 2.98 -6.43
N GLY A 11 11.81 4.10 -6.46
CA GLY A 11 11.51 5.17 -7.41
C GLY A 11 10.23 5.93 -7.07
N ILE A 12 9.80 5.88 -5.82
CA ILE A 12 8.60 6.58 -5.34
C ILE A 12 9.04 7.86 -4.62
N ASP A 13 8.33 8.97 -4.87
CA ASP A 13 8.59 10.23 -4.20
C ASP A 13 7.29 10.78 -3.60
N VAL A 14 7.20 10.74 -2.26
CA VAL A 14 6.02 11.26 -1.54
C VAL A 14 6.22 12.67 -1.01
N SER A 15 7.36 13.30 -1.30
CA SER A 15 7.72 14.60 -0.72
C SER A 15 6.78 15.72 -1.10
N GLU A 16 6.14 15.66 -2.25
CA GLU A 16 5.18 16.67 -2.72
C GLU A 16 3.73 16.24 -2.53
N GLY A 17 3.50 15.05 -1.99
CA GLY A 17 2.15 14.55 -1.75
C GLY A 17 1.36 14.25 -3.01
N SER A 18 2.05 13.91 -4.11
CA SER A 18 1.37 13.51 -5.34
C SER A 18 0.45 12.32 -5.07
N PRO A 19 -0.83 12.38 -5.50
CA PRO A 19 -1.79 11.29 -5.23
C PRO A 19 -1.31 9.92 -5.68
N GLN A 20 -0.72 9.84 -6.87
CA GLN A 20 -0.23 8.58 -7.40
C GLN A 20 0.94 8.04 -6.57
N GLN A 21 1.82 8.91 -6.12
CA GLN A 21 2.97 8.50 -5.32
C GLN A 21 2.55 8.05 -3.92
N LEU A 22 1.55 8.70 -3.32
CA LEU A 22 1.00 8.29 -2.04
C LEU A 22 0.39 6.89 -2.14
N TYR A 23 -0.37 6.63 -3.19
CA TYR A 23 -0.94 5.30 -3.42
C TYR A 23 0.16 4.25 -3.54
N ARG A 24 1.15 4.52 -4.37
CA ARG A 24 2.23 3.55 -4.61
C ARG A 24 2.99 3.23 -3.33
N TRP A 25 3.22 4.24 -2.50
CA TRP A 25 3.92 4.02 -1.23
C TRP A 25 3.07 3.21 -0.25
N LEU A 26 1.76 3.41 -0.22
CA LEU A 26 0.89 2.59 0.61
C LEU A 26 0.91 1.13 0.15
N LEU A 27 0.77 0.88 -1.14
CA LEU A 27 0.84 -0.48 -1.68
C LEU A 27 2.15 -1.15 -1.27
N ALA A 28 3.27 -0.47 -1.47
CA ALA A 28 4.58 -0.99 -1.07
C ALA A 28 4.63 -1.27 0.43
N SER A 29 4.09 -0.36 1.25
CA SER A 29 4.09 -0.51 2.71
C SER A 29 3.32 -1.75 3.16
N VAL A 30 2.19 -2.03 2.53
CA VAL A 30 1.41 -3.25 2.83
C VAL A 30 2.24 -4.50 2.52
N LEU A 31 2.94 -4.50 1.40
CA LEU A 31 3.79 -5.63 1.02
C LEU A 31 4.99 -5.79 1.95
N PHE A 32 5.65 -4.68 2.30
CA PHE A 32 6.80 -4.71 3.21
C PHE A 32 6.44 -5.03 4.66
N GLY A 33 5.19 -4.87 5.04
CA GLY A 33 4.72 -5.21 6.38
C GLY A 33 4.63 -6.70 6.63
N ARG A 34 4.87 -7.53 5.64
CA ARG A 34 4.79 -9.00 5.74
C ARG A 34 6.13 -9.63 6.02
N PRO A 35 6.15 -10.84 6.60
CA PRO A 35 7.41 -11.56 6.90
C PRO A 35 7.98 -12.22 5.64
N VAL A 36 8.29 -11.42 4.64
CA VAL A 36 8.93 -11.86 3.41
C VAL A 36 10.19 -11.05 3.18
N GLN A 37 11.08 -11.55 2.33
CA GLN A 37 12.29 -10.82 2.00
C GLN A 37 11.94 -9.51 1.29
N GLN A 38 12.69 -8.46 1.58
CA GLN A 38 12.45 -7.14 1.00
C GLN A 38 12.54 -7.15 -0.52
N SER A 39 13.44 -7.95 -1.08
CA SER A 39 13.56 -8.09 -2.54
C SER A 39 12.30 -8.68 -3.16
N VAL A 40 11.65 -9.62 -2.48
CA VAL A 40 10.39 -10.22 -2.93
C VAL A 40 9.28 -9.18 -2.88
N ALA A 41 9.20 -8.43 -1.79
CA ALA A 41 8.18 -7.38 -1.65
C ALA A 41 8.35 -6.30 -2.72
N ALA A 42 9.59 -5.88 -2.99
CA ALA A 42 9.89 -4.89 -4.02
C ALA A 42 9.50 -5.36 -5.42
N GLU A 43 9.83 -6.62 -5.74
CA GLU A 43 9.47 -7.20 -7.02
C GLU A 43 7.97 -7.34 -7.18
N THR A 44 7.28 -7.75 -6.11
CA THR A 44 5.81 -7.86 -6.11
C THR A 44 5.16 -6.51 -6.36
N TYR A 45 5.64 -5.47 -5.70
CA TYR A 45 5.17 -4.12 -5.93
C TYR A 45 5.26 -3.77 -7.43
N GLN A 46 6.41 -4.03 -8.04
CA GLN A 46 6.63 -3.71 -9.45
C GLN A 46 5.71 -4.51 -10.37
N VAL A 47 5.54 -5.80 -10.09
CA VAL A 47 4.64 -6.67 -10.87
C VAL A 47 3.21 -6.14 -10.83
N LEU A 48 2.72 -5.78 -9.64
CA LEU A 48 1.34 -5.27 -9.51
C LEU A 48 1.16 -3.95 -10.27
N VAL A 49 2.09 -3.03 -10.15
CA VAL A 49 2.02 -1.76 -10.87
C VAL A 49 2.08 -1.98 -12.38
N ASP A 50 2.96 -2.85 -12.85
CA ASP A 50 3.10 -3.15 -14.27
C ASP A 50 1.85 -3.80 -14.86
N HIS A 51 1.06 -4.49 -14.04
CA HIS A 51 -0.20 -5.10 -14.47
C HIS A 51 -1.40 -4.16 -14.28
N GLY A 52 -1.16 -2.88 -14.09
CA GLY A 52 -2.22 -1.87 -14.07
C GLY A 52 -2.90 -1.67 -12.72
N LEU A 53 -2.38 -2.26 -11.63
CA LEU A 53 -2.91 -2.06 -10.30
C LEU A 53 -2.39 -0.75 -9.71
N THR A 54 -2.83 0.36 -10.30
CA THR A 54 -2.31 1.71 -10.05
C THR A 54 -3.24 2.59 -9.21
N SER A 55 -4.33 2.01 -8.69
CA SER A 55 -5.23 2.70 -7.76
C SER A 55 -6.01 1.66 -6.96
N PRO A 56 -6.60 2.06 -5.81
CA PRO A 56 -7.43 1.12 -5.04
C PRO A 56 -8.57 0.51 -5.86
N ALA A 57 -9.22 1.31 -6.71
CA ALA A 57 -10.34 0.84 -7.52
C ALA A 57 -9.94 -0.26 -8.51
N ARG A 58 -8.70 -0.25 -8.98
CA ARG A 58 -8.22 -1.25 -9.95
C ARG A 58 -8.22 -2.66 -9.40
N PHE A 59 -8.12 -2.83 -8.08
CA PHE A 59 -8.14 -4.16 -7.48
C PHE A 59 -9.48 -4.88 -7.69
N ALA A 60 -10.56 -4.13 -7.85
CA ALA A 60 -11.87 -4.72 -8.12
C ALA A 60 -11.97 -5.33 -9.53
N GLU A 61 -11.03 -5.00 -10.43
CA GLU A 61 -10.99 -5.54 -11.79
C GLU A 61 -10.35 -6.93 -11.84
N HIS A 62 -9.73 -7.36 -10.75
CA HIS A 62 -9.11 -8.67 -10.63
C HIS A 62 -9.86 -9.46 -9.57
N ASP A 63 -10.22 -10.71 -9.87
CA ASP A 63 -10.80 -11.56 -8.85
C ASP A 63 -9.69 -12.10 -7.93
N HIS A 64 -10.09 -12.86 -6.91
CA HIS A 64 -9.14 -13.44 -5.95
C HIS A 64 -8.06 -14.25 -6.66
N GLU A 65 -8.46 -15.10 -7.59
CA GLU A 65 -7.53 -15.99 -8.29
C GLU A 65 -6.60 -15.22 -9.23
N GLY A 66 -7.09 -14.20 -9.91
CA GLY A 66 -6.29 -13.36 -10.79
C GLY A 66 -5.19 -12.63 -10.02
N LEU A 67 -5.55 -12.04 -8.88
CA LEU A 67 -4.58 -11.35 -8.03
C LEU A 67 -3.59 -12.36 -7.40
N ARG A 68 -4.10 -13.51 -6.97
CA ARG A 68 -3.26 -14.57 -6.39
C ARG A 68 -2.17 -14.99 -7.38
N ARG A 69 -2.50 -15.13 -8.65
CA ARG A 69 -1.52 -15.52 -9.68
C ARG A 69 -0.42 -14.49 -9.85
N LEU A 70 -0.74 -13.20 -9.78
CA LEU A 70 0.25 -12.14 -9.87
C LEU A 70 1.20 -12.20 -8.65
N LEU A 71 0.64 -12.43 -7.47
CA LEU A 71 1.43 -12.54 -6.24
C LEU A 71 2.34 -13.77 -6.29
N ASP A 72 1.83 -14.89 -6.76
CA ASP A 72 2.60 -16.13 -6.90
C ASP A 72 3.76 -15.96 -7.89
N GLU A 73 3.49 -15.32 -9.03
CA GLU A 73 4.50 -15.01 -10.04
C GLU A 73 5.65 -14.20 -9.45
N ALA A 74 5.33 -13.29 -8.54
CA ALA A 74 6.32 -12.39 -7.93
C ALA A 74 7.05 -13.00 -6.74
N GLY A 75 6.65 -14.20 -6.27
CA GLY A 75 7.35 -14.89 -5.18
C GLY A 75 6.59 -15.02 -3.86
N TYR A 76 5.31 -14.65 -3.83
CA TYR A 76 4.48 -14.75 -2.62
C TYR A 76 3.75 -16.11 -2.51
N ALA A 77 4.30 -17.17 -3.12
CA ALA A 77 3.61 -18.46 -3.27
C ALA A 77 3.06 -19.04 -1.95
N ARG A 78 3.72 -18.78 -0.81
CA ARG A 78 3.29 -19.34 0.48
C ARG A 78 2.08 -18.63 1.07
N ILE A 79 1.93 -17.34 0.80
CA ILE A 79 0.91 -16.49 1.42
C ILE A 79 0.08 -15.74 0.39
N ASP A 80 0.10 -16.20 -0.87
CA ASP A 80 -0.59 -15.53 -1.97
C ASP A 80 -2.10 -15.45 -1.77
N HIS A 81 -2.74 -16.48 -1.19
CA HIS A 81 -4.17 -16.44 -0.87
C HIS A 81 -4.48 -15.38 0.18
N VAL A 82 -3.69 -15.35 1.25
CA VAL A 82 -3.87 -14.38 2.34
C VAL A 82 -3.66 -12.97 1.82
N MET A 83 -2.60 -12.76 1.04
CA MET A 83 -2.30 -11.44 0.48
C MET A 83 -3.34 -10.98 -0.52
N SER A 84 -3.88 -11.89 -1.33
CA SER A 84 -4.95 -11.56 -2.26
C SER A 84 -6.19 -11.05 -1.51
N ASP A 85 -6.59 -11.76 -0.46
CA ASP A 85 -7.72 -11.35 0.38
C ASP A 85 -7.47 -10.00 1.04
N GLU A 86 -6.28 -9.81 1.61
CA GLU A 86 -5.95 -8.58 2.34
C GLU A 86 -5.85 -7.37 1.42
N LEU A 87 -5.23 -7.52 0.25
CA LEU A 87 -5.14 -6.41 -0.70
C LEU A 87 -6.53 -6.01 -1.20
N HIS A 88 -7.38 -6.98 -1.51
CA HIS A 88 -8.75 -6.69 -1.89
C HIS A 88 -9.51 -5.96 -0.77
N GLU A 89 -9.36 -6.41 0.47
CA GLU A 89 -10.03 -5.79 1.62
C GLU A 89 -9.52 -4.38 1.87
N VAL A 90 -8.21 -4.20 1.92
CA VAL A 90 -7.61 -2.89 2.19
C VAL A 90 -7.97 -1.90 1.09
N MET A 91 -7.75 -2.27 -0.16
CA MET A 91 -7.98 -1.36 -1.28
C MET A 91 -9.46 -1.12 -1.52
N GLY A 92 -10.29 -2.14 -1.31
CA GLY A 92 -11.75 -1.99 -1.41
C GLY A 92 -12.29 -1.02 -0.37
N ARG A 93 -11.80 -1.08 0.87
CA ARG A 93 -12.22 -0.16 1.92
C ARG A 93 -11.75 1.26 1.66
N ILE A 94 -10.52 1.42 1.18
CA ILE A 94 -10.01 2.76 0.85
C ILE A 94 -10.83 3.37 -0.28
N ASP A 95 -11.14 2.60 -1.31
CA ASP A 95 -11.96 3.07 -2.41
C ASP A 95 -13.36 3.47 -1.94
N SER A 96 -13.99 2.63 -1.12
CA SER A 96 -15.34 2.84 -0.61
C SER A 96 -15.43 4.02 0.37
N ASP A 97 -14.49 4.11 1.32
CA ASP A 97 -14.58 5.05 2.44
C ASP A 97 -13.98 6.43 2.11
N TRP A 98 -12.95 6.47 1.27
CA TRP A 98 -12.24 7.72 0.96
C TRP A 98 -12.08 7.99 -0.53
N GLY A 99 -12.27 7.00 -1.37
CA GLY A 99 -12.10 7.13 -2.81
C GLY A 99 -10.67 7.08 -3.29
N SER A 100 -9.70 7.43 -2.45
CA SER A 100 -8.28 7.41 -2.81
C SER A 100 -7.41 7.45 -1.57
N VAL A 101 -6.15 7.04 -1.72
CA VAL A 101 -5.15 7.15 -0.65
C VAL A 101 -4.87 8.62 -0.35
N ASN A 102 -4.86 9.46 -1.38
CA ASN A 102 -4.65 10.90 -1.22
C ASN A 102 -5.70 11.51 -0.27
N HIS A 103 -6.97 11.18 -0.48
CA HIS A 103 -8.03 11.71 0.38
C HIS A 103 -7.94 11.14 1.80
N LEU A 104 -7.61 9.85 1.92
CA LEU A 104 -7.39 9.23 3.23
C LEU A 104 -6.36 10.02 4.05
N VAL A 105 -5.23 10.35 3.43
CA VAL A 105 -4.15 11.07 4.11
C VAL A 105 -4.57 12.51 4.43
N ARG A 106 -5.03 13.24 3.41
CA ARG A 106 -5.30 14.68 3.55
C ARG A 106 -6.51 15.00 4.42
N SER A 107 -7.47 14.08 4.50
CA SER A 107 -8.63 14.26 5.39
C SER A 107 -8.33 13.86 6.82
N SER A 108 -7.17 13.28 7.10
CA SER A 108 -6.71 13.02 8.47
C SER A 108 -6.19 14.32 9.07
N ALA A 109 -6.63 14.66 10.28
CA ALA A 109 -6.24 15.91 10.93
C ALA A 109 -4.76 15.92 11.31
N ASP A 110 -4.21 14.74 11.64
CA ASP A 110 -2.83 14.58 12.06
C ASP A 110 -2.38 13.13 11.85
N ARG A 111 -1.11 12.88 12.20
CA ARG A 111 -0.51 11.54 12.08
C ARG A 111 -1.26 10.50 12.91
N ALA A 112 -1.71 10.87 14.11
CA ALA A 112 -2.42 9.94 14.99
C ALA A 112 -3.73 9.47 14.38
N GLU A 113 -4.48 10.36 13.77
CA GLU A 113 -5.73 10.00 13.11
C GLU A 113 -5.48 9.09 11.90
N LEU A 114 -4.46 9.41 11.10
CA LEU A 114 -4.09 8.54 9.98
C LEU A 114 -3.71 7.15 10.47
N THR A 115 -2.95 7.07 11.55
CA THR A 115 -2.56 5.77 12.13
C THR A 115 -3.79 4.97 12.55
N ARG A 116 -4.76 5.60 13.21
CA ARG A 116 -6.00 4.92 13.61
C ARG A 116 -6.77 4.39 12.40
N ARG A 117 -6.90 5.21 11.35
CA ARG A 117 -7.60 4.81 10.14
C ARG A 117 -6.92 3.64 9.45
N LEU A 118 -5.59 3.67 9.36
CA LEU A 118 -4.83 2.59 8.73
C LEU A 118 -4.93 1.29 9.52
N THR A 119 -4.75 1.35 10.84
CA THR A 119 -4.78 0.14 11.67
C THR A 119 -6.18 -0.43 11.84
N ASP A 120 -7.21 0.34 11.52
CA ASP A 120 -8.60 -0.15 11.46
C ASP A 120 -8.86 -1.00 10.22
N LEU A 121 -8.01 -0.89 9.21
CA LEU A 121 -8.12 -1.72 8.01
C LEU A 121 -7.62 -3.12 8.31
N LYS A 122 -8.45 -4.12 7.99
CA LYS A 122 -8.06 -5.52 8.20
C LYS A 122 -6.84 -5.84 7.34
N GLY A 123 -5.81 -6.36 7.97
CA GLY A 123 -4.56 -6.68 7.29
C GLY A 123 -3.48 -5.60 7.40
N VAL A 124 -3.81 -4.44 7.97
CA VAL A 124 -2.84 -3.38 8.22
C VAL A 124 -2.56 -3.31 9.71
N GLY A 125 -1.35 -3.74 10.10
CA GLY A 125 -0.93 -3.67 11.49
C GLY A 125 -0.14 -2.41 11.79
N PRO A 126 0.28 -2.24 13.07
CA PRO A 126 1.07 -1.07 13.47
C PRO A 126 2.36 -0.89 12.69
N LYS A 127 3.03 -1.99 12.33
CA LYS A 127 4.28 -1.93 11.57
C LYS A 127 4.05 -1.36 10.18
N THR A 128 3.03 -1.84 9.48
CA THR A 128 2.69 -1.34 8.14
C THR A 128 2.31 0.13 8.19
N ALA A 129 1.50 0.52 9.17
CA ALA A 129 1.10 1.91 9.35
C ALA A 129 2.31 2.80 9.60
N GLU A 130 3.27 2.35 10.41
CA GLU A 130 4.49 3.09 10.68
C GLU A 130 5.36 3.24 9.43
N ILE A 131 5.54 2.17 8.66
CA ILE A 131 6.33 2.21 7.42
C ILE A 131 5.77 3.28 6.49
N PHE A 132 4.45 3.31 6.33
CA PHE A 132 3.80 4.27 5.46
C PHE A 132 3.92 5.71 5.97
N ARG A 133 3.46 5.95 7.19
CA ARG A 133 3.33 7.32 7.70
C ARG A 133 4.64 8.03 7.97
N ARG A 134 5.71 7.29 8.30
CA ARG A 134 6.98 7.91 8.68
C ARG A 134 7.61 8.72 7.55
N GLU A 135 7.27 8.41 6.30
CA GLU A 135 7.84 9.10 5.13
C GLU A 135 6.98 10.27 4.65
N LEU A 136 5.77 10.43 5.21
CA LEU A 136 4.85 11.45 4.72
C LEU A 136 5.15 12.83 5.30
N PRO A 137 5.14 13.90 4.46
CA PRO A 137 5.27 15.26 4.98
C PRO A 137 4.12 15.62 5.91
N VAL A 138 4.45 16.25 7.02
CA VAL A 138 3.45 16.70 8.01
C VAL A 138 2.46 17.68 7.41
N ALA A 139 2.89 18.46 6.41
CA ALA A 139 2.05 19.45 5.75
C ALA A 139 0.86 18.87 4.99
N LEU A 140 0.84 17.56 4.72
CA LEU A 140 -0.27 16.92 4.01
C LEU A 140 -1.53 16.78 4.86
N TYR A 141 -1.35 16.62 6.18
CA TYR A 141 -2.51 16.38 7.05
C TYR A 141 -3.42 17.60 7.13
N GLY A 142 -4.72 17.35 7.10
CA GLY A 142 -5.72 18.39 7.20
C GLY A 142 -5.89 19.28 5.98
N THR A 143 -5.44 18.83 4.80
CA THR A 143 -5.48 19.63 3.56
C THR A 143 -6.57 19.20 2.58
N ALA A 144 -7.41 18.24 2.97
CA ALA A 144 -8.51 17.77 2.13
C ALA A 144 -9.63 18.78 2.05
#